data_fe258d42d9918f33e9889d23f4e6418b
#
_entry.id   fe258d42d9918f33e9889d23f4e6418b
#
_cell.length_a   1.000
_cell.length_b   1.000
_cell.length_c   1.000
_cell.angle_alpha   90.00
_cell.angle_beta   90.00
_cell.angle_gamma   90.00
#
_symmetry.space_group_name_H-M   'P 1'
#
loop_
_entity.id
_entity.type
_entity.pdbx_description
1 polymer ?
#
loop_
_entity_poly.entity_id
_entity_poly.type
_entity_poly.pdbx_seq_one_letter_code
_entity_poly.pdbx_strand_id
1 'polypeptide(L)'
;MHREPRNRAVPPPLADNAPMDTTAPRAALLVERADVVVTMDASRPELRDASVLAVDGRIEAVGPRAEVEAALAAARASGRVGARLRRIDASGCVVTPGLVNTHHHMYQSLTRAVPAAQDADLFGWLRTLYPIWARYTPEMFATAAEVAMAELLVSGCTTSSDHQYIFPNGARLDETIEVARRIGLRFHACRGAMSVGERAGGLPPDSVVEDEDAILEDSERVVRRWHDPSHGAMTRVALAPCSPFSVSTRLMREAATMARRLGVRLHTHLAENDDDVAYSREKFGMTPAEYAESVGWLGDDVWHAHCVKLDAPGIARFGATRTGIAHCPCSNMRLASGIAPTPAWRRAGLRVGLGVDGSASNDGAHLLGEARQAMLLARVGHGPAALRARDALEMATLGGAAVLGRDDIGALAPGMVADLAVFDTGGLEHAGVHDAVAGLLFASPVRARFTVVGGRVVVDEGRLATVDVRDLTRRQRASVVALAAG
;
A
#
# COMPACT_ATOMS: atom_id res chain seq x y z
N MET A 1 -16.39 32.16 24.17
CA MET A 1 -16.55 30.99 25.05
C MET A 1 -16.05 29.78 24.28
N HIS A 2 -14.75 29.42 24.43
CA HIS A 2 -14.17 28.24 23.84
C HIS A 2 -14.56 27.00 24.67
N ARG A 3 -15.27 26.05 24.05
CA ARG A 3 -15.55 24.76 24.69
C ARG A 3 -14.28 23.89 24.56
N GLU A 4 -13.71 23.50 25.69
CA GLU A 4 -12.64 22.51 25.76
C GLU A 4 -13.09 21.15 25.17
N PRO A 5 -12.25 20.47 24.40
CA PRO A 5 -12.56 19.15 23.88
C PRO A 5 -12.49 18.12 25.02
N ARG A 6 -13.58 17.38 25.22
CA ARG A 6 -13.64 16.27 26.18
C ARG A 6 -12.60 15.19 25.81
N ASN A 7 -11.68 14.96 26.73
CA ASN A 7 -10.71 13.88 26.65
C ASN A 7 -11.45 12.53 26.73
N ARG A 8 -11.66 11.86 25.59
CA ARG A 8 -12.12 10.46 25.60
C ARG A 8 -10.87 9.58 25.67
N ALA A 9 -10.82 8.72 26.70
CA ALA A 9 -9.78 7.73 26.93
C ALA A 9 -9.62 6.84 25.67
N VAL A 10 -8.36 6.57 25.32
CA VAL A 10 -8.00 5.58 24.28
C VAL A 10 -8.52 4.20 24.73
N PRO A 11 -9.27 3.48 23.90
CA PRO A 11 -9.73 2.14 24.28
C PRO A 11 -8.54 1.19 24.43
N PRO A 12 -8.64 0.18 25.33
CA PRO A 12 -7.56 -0.78 25.54
C PRO A 12 -7.27 -1.60 24.28
N PRO A 13 -6.03 -2.11 24.10
CA PRO A 13 -5.66 -2.94 22.97
C PRO A 13 -6.54 -4.19 22.91
N LEU A 14 -6.91 -4.58 21.70
CA LEU A 14 -7.74 -5.76 21.45
C LEU A 14 -6.98 -7.03 21.82
N ALA A 15 -7.64 -7.92 22.57
CA ALA A 15 -7.14 -9.25 22.90
C ALA A 15 -6.96 -10.12 21.65
N ASP A 16 -5.95 -10.98 21.72
CA ASP A 16 -5.49 -11.93 20.70
C ASP A 16 -6.60 -12.83 20.11
N ASN A 17 -6.25 -13.46 18.96
CA ASN A 17 -6.95 -14.50 18.21
C ASN A 17 -7.63 -15.60 19.09
N ALA A 18 -8.62 -15.23 19.86
CA ALA A 18 -9.56 -16.19 20.39
C ALA A 18 -10.53 -16.59 19.27
N PRO A 19 -10.95 -17.86 19.14
CA PRO A 19 -11.98 -18.24 18.19
C PRO A 19 -13.20 -17.35 18.42
N MET A 20 -13.72 -16.74 17.34
CA MET A 20 -14.86 -15.84 17.43
C MET A 20 -16.02 -16.58 18.10
N ASP A 21 -16.50 -16.05 19.23
CA ASP A 21 -17.75 -16.47 19.84
C ASP A 21 -18.88 -16.19 18.83
N THR A 22 -19.37 -17.25 18.20
CA THR A 22 -20.43 -17.17 17.18
C THR A 22 -21.77 -16.74 17.76
N THR A 23 -21.88 -16.58 19.10
CA THR A 23 -23.08 -16.18 19.81
C THR A 23 -23.10 -14.68 20.16
N ALA A 24 -21.96 -13.97 20.06
CA ALA A 24 -21.91 -12.54 20.30
C ALA A 24 -22.58 -11.76 19.16
N PRO A 25 -23.35 -10.67 19.47
CA PRO A 25 -23.99 -9.85 18.43
C PRO A 25 -22.93 -9.23 17.53
N ARG A 26 -23.02 -9.53 16.23
CA ARG A 26 -22.08 -9.13 15.21
C ARG A 26 -22.04 -7.61 15.03
N ALA A 27 -20.86 -7.05 14.84
CA ALA A 27 -20.68 -5.64 14.59
C ALA A 27 -21.23 -5.31 13.19
N ALA A 28 -22.04 -4.25 13.09
CA ALA A 28 -22.56 -3.76 11.82
C ALA A 28 -22.22 -2.28 11.63
N LEU A 29 -21.96 -1.91 10.38
CA LEU A 29 -21.68 -0.55 9.94
C LEU A 29 -22.62 -0.21 8.78
N LEU A 30 -23.27 0.94 8.87
CA LEU A 30 -24.04 1.53 7.78
C LEU A 30 -23.46 2.89 7.42
N VAL A 31 -22.93 3.02 6.21
CA VAL A 31 -22.59 4.28 5.57
C VAL A 31 -23.78 4.70 4.73
N GLU A 32 -24.39 5.82 5.05
CA GLU A 32 -25.67 6.22 4.46
C GLU A 32 -25.59 7.59 3.80
N ARG A 33 -26.44 7.78 2.76
CA ARG A 33 -26.62 9.07 2.06
C ARG A 33 -25.38 9.59 1.37
N ALA A 34 -24.52 8.71 0.85
CA ALA A 34 -23.38 9.15 0.05
C ALA A 34 -23.87 9.76 -1.26
N ASP A 35 -23.34 10.95 -1.62
CA ASP A 35 -23.66 11.58 -2.91
C ASP A 35 -23.28 10.68 -4.06
N VAL A 36 -22.11 10.02 -3.94
CA VAL A 36 -21.65 9.01 -4.88
C VAL A 36 -20.96 7.86 -4.14
N VAL A 37 -21.33 6.63 -4.47
CA VAL A 37 -20.58 5.41 -4.12
C VAL A 37 -19.90 4.89 -5.38
N VAL A 38 -18.57 4.90 -5.40
CA VAL A 38 -17.77 4.27 -6.46
C VAL A 38 -17.55 2.82 -6.06
N THR A 39 -18.16 1.89 -6.79
CA THR A 39 -18.15 0.48 -6.37
C THR A 39 -16.95 -0.29 -6.91
N MET A 40 -16.39 0.11 -8.04
CA MET A 40 -15.45 -0.68 -8.85
C MET A 40 -16.04 -2.02 -9.34
N ASP A 41 -17.32 -2.25 -9.20
CA ASP A 41 -18.06 -3.34 -9.83
C ASP A 41 -18.48 -2.91 -11.24
N ALA A 42 -18.04 -3.66 -12.25
CA ALA A 42 -18.30 -3.33 -13.66
C ALA A 42 -19.80 -3.26 -14.00
N SER A 43 -20.65 -3.97 -13.27
CA SER A 43 -22.11 -3.96 -13.49
C SER A 43 -22.78 -2.71 -12.93
N ARG A 44 -22.21 -2.09 -11.90
CA ARG A 44 -22.76 -0.92 -11.19
C ARG A 44 -21.64 0.01 -10.72
N PRO A 45 -20.81 0.57 -11.61
CA PRO A 45 -19.53 1.21 -11.25
C PRO A 45 -19.67 2.45 -10.35
N GLU A 46 -20.76 3.18 -10.46
CA GLU A 46 -21.06 4.38 -9.66
C GLU A 46 -22.54 4.43 -9.34
N LEU A 47 -22.86 4.71 -8.07
CA LEU A 47 -24.23 4.85 -7.57
C LEU A 47 -24.38 6.22 -6.93
N ARG A 48 -25.48 6.93 -7.24
CA ARG A 48 -25.84 8.21 -6.62
C ARG A 48 -26.84 7.98 -5.48
N ASP A 49 -26.81 8.86 -4.47
CA ASP A 49 -27.69 8.81 -3.29
C ASP A 49 -27.75 7.40 -2.68
N ALA A 50 -26.59 6.79 -2.53
CA ALA A 50 -26.45 5.39 -2.18
C ALA A 50 -25.92 5.19 -0.77
N SER A 51 -26.04 3.95 -0.29
CA SER A 51 -25.59 3.51 1.04
C SER A 51 -24.83 2.20 0.93
N VAL A 52 -24.01 1.92 1.95
CA VAL A 52 -23.23 0.67 2.09
C VAL A 52 -23.51 0.09 3.46
N LEU A 53 -23.97 -1.16 3.50
CA LEU A 53 -24.12 -1.94 4.74
C LEU A 53 -23.01 -2.98 4.82
N ALA A 54 -22.29 -2.97 5.93
CA ALA A 54 -21.34 -4.03 6.28
C ALA A 54 -21.82 -4.77 7.53
N VAL A 55 -21.68 -6.08 7.51
CA VAL A 55 -21.99 -6.97 8.63
C VAL A 55 -20.80 -7.89 8.83
N ASP A 56 -20.26 -7.94 10.03
CA ASP A 56 -19.16 -8.83 10.38
C ASP A 56 -17.92 -8.67 9.49
N GLY A 57 -17.59 -7.41 9.19
CA GLY A 57 -16.43 -7.06 8.36
C GLY A 57 -16.59 -7.31 6.85
N ARG A 58 -17.78 -7.72 6.39
CA ARG A 58 -18.07 -7.94 4.97
C ARG A 58 -19.20 -7.02 4.50
N ILE A 59 -19.14 -6.64 3.24
CA ILE A 59 -20.22 -5.88 2.60
C ILE A 59 -21.42 -6.81 2.41
N GLU A 60 -22.53 -6.43 2.98
CA GLU A 60 -23.82 -7.12 2.86
C GLU A 60 -24.64 -6.56 1.71
N ALA A 61 -24.67 -5.23 1.55
CA ALA A 61 -25.41 -4.55 0.50
C ALA A 61 -24.78 -3.21 0.13
N VAL A 62 -24.89 -2.85 -1.14
CA VAL A 62 -24.54 -1.54 -1.69
C VAL A 62 -25.65 -1.13 -2.67
N GLY A 63 -26.25 0.02 -2.49
CA GLY A 63 -27.33 0.46 -3.37
C GLY A 63 -28.11 1.64 -2.85
N PRO A 64 -29.27 1.93 -3.47
CA PRO A 64 -30.22 2.90 -2.99
C PRO A 64 -30.62 2.61 -1.53
N ARG A 65 -30.93 3.66 -0.80
CA ARG A 65 -31.25 3.57 0.63
C ARG A 65 -32.29 2.49 0.95
N ALA A 66 -33.36 2.38 0.16
CA ALA A 66 -34.43 1.41 0.42
C ALA A 66 -33.94 -0.06 0.32
N GLU A 67 -33.06 -0.38 -0.64
CA GLU A 67 -32.45 -1.70 -0.79
C GLU A 67 -31.59 -2.04 0.43
N VAL A 68 -30.76 -1.09 0.87
CA VAL A 68 -29.83 -1.27 1.99
C VAL A 68 -30.58 -1.36 3.33
N GLU A 69 -31.65 -0.58 3.53
CA GLU A 69 -32.51 -0.68 4.72
C GLU A 69 -33.25 -2.03 4.76
N ALA A 70 -33.72 -2.54 3.62
CA ALA A 70 -34.31 -3.87 3.54
C ALA A 70 -33.30 -4.97 3.90
N ALA A 71 -32.06 -4.90 3.40
CA ALA A 71 -30.99 -5.80 3.78
C ALA A 71 -30.65 -5.74 5.28
N LEU A 72 -30.60 -4.54 5.86
CA LEU A 72 -30.41 -4.33 7.30
C LEU A 72 -31.55 -4.96 8.12
N ALA A 73 -32.81 -4.77 7.70
CA ALA A 73 -33.98 -5.36 8.35
C ALA A 73 -33.92 -6.90 8.30
N ALA A 74 -33.57 -7.47 7.16
CA ALA A 74 -33.39 -8.92 7.00
C ALA A 74 -32.23 -9.46 7.88
N ALA A 75 -31.10 -8.75 7.94
CA ALA A 75 -29.97 -9.12 8.78
C ALA A 75 -30.32 -9.07 10.29
N ARG A 76 -31.16 -8.12 10.69
CA ARG A 76 -31.68 -8.05 12.07
C ARG A 76 -32.67 -9.18 12.37
N ALA A 77 -33.61 -9.42 11.48
CA ALA A 77 -34.60 -10.50 11.64
C ALA A 77 -33.95 -11.88 11.75
N SER A 78 -32.85 -12.11 11.05
CA SER A 78 -32.04 -13.34 11.13
C SER A 78 -31.07 -13.40 12.32
N GLY A 79 -31.04 -12.39 13.19
CA GLY A 79 -30.13 -12.32 14.34
C GLY A 79 -28.67 -12.04 13.99
N ARG A 80 -28.34 -11.77 12.71
CA ARG A 80 -26.96 -11.45 12.29
C ARG A 80 -26.49 -10.05 12.71
N VAL A 81 -27.42 -9.13 12.95
CA VAL A 81 -27.12 -7.77 13.42
C VAL A 81 -27.84 -7.53 14.74
N GLY A 82 -27.08 -7.26 15.79
CA GLY A 82 -27.58 -6.92 17.11
C GLY A 82 -27.93 -5.43 17.26
N ALA A 83 -28.07 -4.97 18.52
CA ALA A 83 -28.34 -3.59 18.84
C ALA A 83 -27.20 -2.60 18.48
N ARG A 84 -25.98 -3.10 18.30
CA ARG A 84 -24.79 -2.29 17.99
C ARG A 84 -24.66 -2.10 16.47
N LEU A 85 -25.21 -0.99 15.97
CA LEU A 85 -25.04 -0.53 14.61
C LEU A 85 -24.32 0.82 14.63
N ARG A 86 -23.13 0.90 14.07
CA ARG A 86 -22.45 2.17 13.79
C ARG A 86 -23.08 2.77 12.54
N ARG A 87 -23.46 4.04 12.59
CA ARG A 87 -23.93 4.80 11.41
C ARG A 87 -22.92 5.89 11.09
N ILE A 88 -22.64 6.06 9.81
CA ILE A 88 -21.82 7.14 9.24
C ILE A 88 -22.70 7.87 8.23
N ASP A 89 -22.91 9.15 8.48
CA ASP A 89 -23.54 10.06 7.53
C ASP A 89 -22.49 10.51 6.50
N ALA A 90 -22.67 10.09 5.26
CA ALA A 90 -21.80 10.43 4.14
C ALA A 90 -22.41 11.46 3.18
N SER A 91 -23.39 12.28 3.65
CA SER A 91 -23.93 13.38 2.85
C SER A 91 -22.83 14.35 2.46
N GLY A 92 -22.79 14.75 1.18
CA GLY A 92 -21.72 15.59 0.62
C GLY A 92 -20.40 14.85 0.38
N CYS A 93 -20.41 13.51 0.43
CA CYS A 93 -19.20 12.71 0.32
C CYS A 93 -19.21 11.78 -0.90
N VAL A 94 -18.01 11.45 -1.36
CA VAL A 94 -17.75 10.32 -2.25
C VAL A 94 -17.23 9.15 -1.40
N VAL A 95 -17.84 7.99 -1.55
CA VAL A 95 -17.41 6.73 -0.93
C VAL A 95 -16.71 5.88 -2.00
N THR A 96 -15.52 5.38 -1.70
CA THR A 96 -14.75 4.49 -2.57
C THR A 96 -14.43 3.19 -1.84
N PRO A 97 -14.03 2.12 -2.54
CA PRO A 97 -13.27 1.07 -1.89
C PRO A 97 -12.06 1.66 -1.17
N GLY A 98 -11.63 1.03 -0.10
CA GLY A 98 -10.37 1.39 0.55
C GLY A 98 -9.23 1.35 -0.47
N LEU A 99 -8.38 2.39 -0.44
CA LEU A 99 -7.25 2.47 -1.36
C LEU A 99 -6.21 1.40 -1.02
N VAL A 100 -5.51 0.90 -2.04
CA VAL A 100 -4.55 -0.20 -1.95
C VAL A 100 -3.19 0.25 -2.44
N ASN A 101 -2.24 0.36 -1.53
CA ASN A 101 -0.85 0.72 -1.80
C ASN A 101 -0.01 -0.53 -2.05
N THR A 102 0.65 -0.62 -3.21
CA THR A 102 1.35 -1.84 -3.65
C THR A 102 2.86 -1.81 -3.44
N HIS A 103 3.41 -0.68 -2.97
CA HIS A 103 4.84 -0.53 -2.69
C HIS A 103 5.12 0.59 -1.69
N HIS A 104 5.92 0.30 -0.69
CA HIS A 104 6.40 1.25 0.32
C HIS A 104 7.71 0.77 0.95
N HIS A 105 8.44 1.69 1.58
CA HIS A 105 9.54 1.46 2.51
C HIS A 105 9.26 2.28 3.77
N MET A 106 8.43 1.74 4.65
CA MET A 106 7.86 2.50 5.78
C MET A 106 8.90 3.05 6.74
N TYR A 107 10.02 2.31 6.92
CA TYR A 107 11.13 2.76 7.77
C TYR A 107 11.76 4.08 7.28
N GLN A 108 11.66 4.41 6.01
CA GLN A 108 12.23 5.63 5.45
C GLN A 108 11.51 6.91 5.91
N SER A 109 10.40 6.81 6.63
CA SER A 109 9.70 8.00 7.17
C SER A 109 10.56 8.81 8.16
N LEU A 110 11.65 8.25 8.68
CA LEU A 110 12.64 8.97 9.51
C LEU A 110 13.65 9.79 8.69
N THR A 111 13.72 9.62 7.38
CA THR A 111 14.72 10.26 6.50
C THR A 111 14.09 11.09 5.39
N ARG A 112 12.96 11.75 5.67
CA ARG A 112 12.32 12.69 4.74
C ARG A 112 13.20 13.89 4.52
N ALA A 113 13.30 14.35 3.29
CA ALA A 113 13.96 15.59 2.88
C ALA A 113 15.37 15.76 3.47
N VAL A 114 16.15 14.67 3.59
CA VAL A 114 17.55 14.75 4.05
C VAL A 114 18.33 15.65 3.10
N PRO A 115 18.99 16.75 3.58
CA PRO A 115 19.57 17.76 2.70
C PRO A 115 20.55 17.19 1.67
N ALA A 116 21.43 16.28 2.06
CA ALA A 116 22.44 15.68 1.16
C ALA A 116 21.84 14.72 0.11
N ALA A 117 20.56 14.34 0.24
CA ALA A 117 19.88 13.41 -0.67
C ALA A 117 18.83 14.11 -1.56
N GLN A 118 18.63 15.45 -1.43
CA GLN A 118 17.55 16.14 -2.12
C GLN A 118 17.74 16.20 -3.63
N ASP A 119 18.96 16.38 -4.10
CA ASP A 119 19.30 16.60 -5.51
C ASP A 119 20.07 15.40 -6.11
N ALA A 120 20.04 14.23 -5.45
CA ALA A 120 20.76 13.05 -5.88
C ALA A 120 19.90 12.16 -6.81
N ASP A 121 20.56 11.51 -7.78
CA ASP A 121 20.02 10.36 -8.51
C ASP A 121 19.87 9.14 -7.59
N LEU A 122 19.27 8.05 -8.08
CA LEU A 122 19.00 6.86 -7.27
C LEU A 122 20.24 6.34 -6.55
N PHE A 123 21.37 6.17 -7.24
CA PHE A 123 22.56 5.58 -6.62
C PHE A 123 23.28 6.53 -5.66
N GLY A 124 23.31 7.82 -5.96
CA GLY A 124 23.81 8.85 -5.06
C GLY A 124 22.93 8.97 -3.80
N TRP A 125 21.62 8.91 -3.97
CA TRP A 125 20.61 8.90 -2.91
C TRP A 125 20.77 7.68 -1.99
N LEU A 126 20.94 6.47 -2.55
CA LEU A 126 21.19 5.24 -1.78
C LEU A 126 22.49 5.32 -0.98
N ARG A 127 23.62 5.74 -1.60
CA ARG A 127 24.90 5.91 -0.91
C ARG A 127 24.80 6.89 0.25
N THR A 128 23.98 7.92 0.14
CA THR A 128 23.77 8.92 1.20
C THR A 128 22.95 8.33 2.35
N LEU A 129 21.94 7.51 2.08
CA LEU A 129 20.97 7.08 3.08
C LEU A 129 21.30 5.74 3.74
N TYR A 130 21.97 4.81 3.06
CA TYR A 130 22.36 3.54 3.67
C TYR A 130 23.13 3.67 4.99
N PRO A 131 24.14 4.56 5.12
CA PRO A 131 24.84 4.76 6.40
C PRO A 131 23.93 5.29 7.51
N ILE A 132 22.90 6.06 7.17
CA ILE A 132 21.90 6.54 8.14
C ILE A 132 21.00 5.38 8.57
N TRP A 133 20.49 4.61 7.63
CA TRP A 133 19.61 3.46 7.91
C TRP A 133 20.31 2.34 8.67
N ALA A 134 21.62 2.15 8.47
CA ALA A 134 22.44 1.19 9.23
C ALA A 134 22.44 1.43 10.75
N ARG A 135 22.07 2.63 11.21
CA ARG A 135 22.00 3.01 12.62
C ARG A 135 20.63 2.83 13.26
N TYR A 136 19.64 2.39 12.49
CA TYR A 136 18.28 2.22 13.01
C TYR A 136 18.21 1.10 14.04
N THR A 137 17.44 1.35 15.09
CA THR A 137 17.09 0.34 16.10
C THR A 137 15.72 -0.28 15.78
N PRO A 138 15.36 -1.42 16.38
CA PRO A 138 14.02 -2.01 16.27
C PRO A 138 12.90 -1.02 16.58
N GLU A 139 13.07 -0.18 17.62
CA GLU A 139 12.09 0.83 18.01
C GLU A 139 11.94 1.93 16.96
N MET A 140 13.02 2.29 16.27
CA MET A 140 12.99 3.24 15.16
C MET A 140 12.21 2.67 13.97
N PHE A 141 12.41 1.39 13.62
CA PHE A 141 11.60 0.71 12.60
C PHE A 141 10.11 0.72 12.95
N ALA A 142 9.78 0.31 14.18
CA ALA A 142 8.38 0.30 14.63
C ALA A 142 7.75 1.71 14.60
N THR A 143 8.46 2.72 15.08
CA THR A 143 7.95 4.11 15.10
C THR A 143 7.78 4.66 13.69
N ALA A 144 8.77 4.44 12.82
CA ALA A 144 8.72 4.88 11.43
C ALA A 144 7.57 4.23 10.66
N ALA A 145 7.39 2.93 10.83
CA ALA A 145 6.29 2.19 10.22
C ALA A 145 4.92 2.69 10.72
N GLU A 146 4.80 2.96 12.02
CA GLU A 146 3.55 3.50 12.60
C GLU A 146 3.18 4.87 12.00
N VAL A 147 4.17 5.75 11.75
CA VAL A 147 3.95 7.04 11.09
C VAL A 147 3.50 6.85 9.64
N ALA A 148 4.19 6.00 8.87
CA ALA A 148 3.84 5.76 7.48
C ALA A 148 2.44 5.14 7.32
N MET A 149 2.11 4.15 8.17
CA MET A 149 0.78 3.54 8.21
C MET A 149 -0.30 4.54 8.62
N ALA A 150 -0.02 5.42 9.57
CA ALA A 150 -0.92 6.48 10.00
C ALA A 150 -1.25 7.45 8.85
N GLU A 151 -0.25 7.85 8.06
CA GLU A 151 -0.46 8.70 6.88
C GLU A 151 -1.28 7.99 5.80
N LEU A 152 -0.99 6.72 5.53
CA LEU A 152 -1.78 5.92 4.59
C LEU A 152 -3.25 5.85 5.03
N LEU A 153 -3.51 5.51 6.29
CA LEU A 153 -4.89 5.42 6.81
C LEU A 153 -5.65 6.74 6.66
N VAL A 154 -5.04 7.88 7.00
CA VAL A 154 -5.73 9.19 6.83
C VAL A 154 -5.86 9.61 5.37
N SER A 155 -5.12 8.98 4.45
CA SER A 155 -5.33 9.17 3.01
C SER A 155 -6.46 8.31 2.43
N GLY A 156 -7.09 7.44 3.24
CA GLY A 156 -8.11 6.49 2.80
C GLY A 156 -7.56 5.13 2.35
N CYS A 157 -6.26 4.90 2.52
CA CYS A 157 -5.63 3.61 2.23
C CYS A 157 -5.94 2.61 3.34
N THR A 158 -6.48 1.45 2.98
CA THR A 158 -6.85 0.38 3.92
C THR A 158 -5.89 -0.79 3.86
N THR A 159 -5.18 -0.96 2.75
CA THR A 159 -4.24 -2.05 2.52
C THR A 159 -2.92 -1.51 1.98
N SER A 160 -1.80 -1.93 2.55
CA SER A 160 -0.47 -1.57 2.06
C SER A 160 0.46 -2.75 2.03
N SER A 161 1.30 -2.86 0.98
CA SER A 161 2.54 -3.59 1.09
C SER A 161 3.63 -2.70 1.68
N ASP A 162 4.65 -3.32 2.28
CA ASP A 162 5.87 -2.66 2.75
C ASP A 162 7.07 -3.54 2.40
N HIS A 163 8.05 -2.98 1.73
CA HIS A 163 9.28 -3.65 1.33
C HIS A 163 10.40 -3.26 2.29
N GLN A 164 10.46 -3.90 3.46
CA GLN A 164 11.58 -3.75 4.38
C GLN A 164 12.71 -4.68 3.92
N TYR A 165 13.85 -4.12 3.55
CA TYR A 165 14.98 -4.86 2.97
C TYR A 165 16.31 -4.68 3.71
N ILE A 166 16.29 -3.99 4.85
CA ILE A 166 17.43 -3.89 5.77
C ILE A 166 16.99 -4.23 7.20
N PHE A 167 17.86 -4.92 7.95
CA PHE A 167 17.60 -5.42 9.30
C PHE A 167 18.79 -5.19 10.25
N PRO A 168 19.29 -3.93 10.38
CA PRO A 168 20.43 -3.63 11.25
C PRO A 168 20.05 -3.77 12.72
N ASN A 169 21.05 -3.97 13.55
CA ASN A 169 20.95 -3.89 15.03
C ASN A 169 19.87 -4.80 15.64
N GLY A 170 19.60 -5.95 15.01
CA GLY A 170 18.62 -6.92 15.48
C GLY A 170 17.16 -6.61 15.11
N ALA A 171 16.92 -5.62 14.27
CA ALA A 171 15.58 -5.35 13.72
C ALA A 171 15.04 -6.54 12.93
N ARG A 172 13.75 -6.75 12.99
CA ARG A 172 13.02 -7.83 12.29
C ARG A 172 11.77 -7.28 11.63
N LEU A 173 11.22 -8.01 10.67
CA LEU A 173 9.95 -7.64 10.04
C LEU A 173 8.76 -7.77 11.01
N ASP A 174 8.95 -8.55 12.07
CA ASP A 174 7.95 -8.79 13.11
C ASP A 174 7.46 -7.48 13.76
N GLU A 175 8.36 -6.52 14.04
CA GLU A 175 7.99 -5.22 14.63
C GLU A 175 7.01 -4.45 13.76
N THR A 176 7.27 -4.42 12.45
CA THR A 176 6.40 -3.73 11.48
C THR A 176 5.05 -4.42 11.35
N ILE A 177 5.01 -5.76 11.36
CA ILE A 177 3.76 -6.54 11.32
C ILE A 177 2.92 -6.28 12.59
N GLU A 178 3.55 -6.26 13.77
CA GLU A 178 2.85 -5.98 15.03
C GLU A 178 2.28 -4.56 15.06
N VAL A 179 3.00 -3.58 14.52
CA VAL A 179 2.50 -2.21 14.33
C VAL A 179 1.26 -2.20 13.44
N ALA A 180 1.30 -2.87 12.28
CA ALA A 180 0.16 -2.93 11.36
C ALA A 180 -1.10 -3.52 12.03
N ARG A 181 -0.93 -4.59 12.81
CA ARG A 181 -2.02 -5.21 13.56
C ARG A 181 -2.61 -4.25 14.61
N ARG A 182 -1.76 -3.54 15.33
CA ARG A 182 -2.18 -2.58 16.37
C ARG A 182 -2.91 -1.38 15.79
N ILE A 183 -2.39 -0.78 14.71
CA ILE A 183 -2.99 0.40 14.07
C ILE A 183 -4.24 0.03 13.25
N GLY A 184 -4.37 -1.23 12.84
CA GLY A 184 -5.52 -1.75 12.09
C GLY A 184 -5.43 -1.55 10.58
N LEU A 185 -4.21 -1.49 10.01
CA LEU A 185 -3.97 -1.50 8.59
C LEU A 185 -3.87 -2.94 8.07
N ARG A 186 -4.53 -3.27 6.96
CA ARG A 186 -4.32 -4.55 6.26
C ARG A 186 -2.96 -4.53 5.59
N PHE A 187 -2.13 -5.55 5.84
CA PHE A 187 -0.70 -5.48 5.59
C PHE A 187 -0.16 -6.65 4.78
N HIS A 188 0.52 -6.34 3.69
CA HIS A 188 1.37 -7.26 2.93
C HIS A 188 2.83 -7.01 3.32
N ALA A 189 3.33 -7.76 4.28
CA ALA A 189 4.70 -7.69 4.76
C ALA A 189 5.64 -8.34 3.75
N CYS A 190 6.48 -7.56 3.07
CA CYS A 190 7.48 -8.08 2.15
C CYS A 190 8.81 -8.25 2.90
N ARG A 191 9.23 -9.52 3.12
CA ARG A 191 10.56 -9.84 3.65
C ARG A 191 11.58 -9.55 2.56
N GLY A 192 12.07 -8.30 2.57
CA GLY A 192 13.13 -7.85 1.70
C GLY A 192 14.50 -8.38 2.13
N ALA A 193 15.51 -8.21 1.29
CA ALA A 193 16.87 -8.60 1.62
C ALA A 193 17.88 -7.92 0.70
N MET A 194 19.10 -7.74 1.19
CA MET A 194 20.28 -7.42 0.40
C MET A 194 21.41 -8.39 0.79
N SER A 195 22.12 -8.97 -0.18
CA SER A 195 23.21 -9.93 0.05
C SER A 195 24.54 -9.52 -0.60
N VAL A 196 24.53 -8.52 -1.49
CA VAL A 196 25.70 -8.05 -2.21
C VAL A 196 26.11 -6.68 -1.68
N GLY A 197 27.10 -6.67 -0.76
CA GLY A 197 27.66 -5.45 -0.19
C GLY A 197 28.84 -4.88 -0.97
N GLU A 198 29.42 -3.78 -0.48
CA GLU A 198 30.55 -3.07 -1.12
C GLU A 198 31.73 -3.98 -1.40
N ARG A 199 32.09 -4.89 -0.49
CA ARG A 199 33.19 -5.87 -0.70
C ARG A 199 32.94 -6.84 -1.85
N ALA A 200 31.66 -7.08 -2.17
CA ALA A 200 31.24 -7.92 -3.30
C ALA A 200 30.92 -7.11 -4.57
N GLY A 201 31.21 -5.81 -4.57
CA GLY A 201 30.96 -4.90 -5.68
C GLY A 201 29.52 -4.36 -5.74
N GLY A 202 28.76 -4.47 -4.64
CA GLY A 202 27.42 -3.88 -4.50
C GLY A 202 27.48 -2.42 -4.03
N LEU A 203 26.29 -1.79 -3.92
CA LEU A 203 26.14 -0.43 -3.43
C LEU A 203 25.97 -0.34 -1.90
N PRO A 204 25.25 -1.27 -1.23
CA PRO A 204 25.03 -1.16 0.20
C PRO A 204 26.29 -1.42 1.02
N PRO A 205 26.50 -0.71 2.14
CA PRO A 205 27.54 -1.07 3.10
C PRO A 205 27.39 -2.52 3.56
N ASP A 206 28.52 -3.20 3.82
CA ASP A 206 28.49 -4.60 4.29
C ASP A 206 27.74 -4.77 5.63
N SER A 207 27.55 -3.70 6.39
CA SER A 207 26.82 -3.71 7.67
C SER A 207 25.30 -3.85 7.53
N VAL A 208 24.74 -3.68 6.33
CA VAL A 208 23.29 -3.78 6.06
C VAL A 208 22.93 -4.92 5.10
N VAL A 209 23.90 -5.74 4.71
CA VAL A 209 23.66 -6.98 3.96
C VAL A 209 23.64 -8.17 4.91
N GLU A 210 22.92 -9.20 4.52
CA GLU A 210 22.75 -10.43 5.28
C GLU A 210 23.34 -11.63 4.53
N ASP A 211 23.66 -12.70 5.28
CA ASP A 211 23.97 -13.99 4.69
C ASP A 211 22.75 -14.60 4.00
N GLU A 212 22.92 -15.20 2.82
CA GLU A 212 21.81 -15.68 1.99
C GLU A 212 21.05 -16.84 2.61
N ASP A 213 21.74 -17.75 3.31
CA ASP A 213 21.08 -18.87 4.00
C ASP A 213 20.27 -18.36 5.20
N ALA A 214 20.79 -17.37 5.92
CA ALA A 214 20.05 -16.69 7.00
C ALA A 214 18.83 -15.92 6.47
N ILE A 215 18.93 -15.26 5.30
CA ILE A 215 17.80 -14.60 4.62
C ILE A 215 16.70 -15.61 4.30
N LEU A 216 17.04 -16.76 3.74
CA LEU A 216 16.08 -17.80 3.38
C LEU A 216 15.44 -18.41 4.62
N GLU A 217 16.20 -18.68 5.67
CA GLU A 217 15.72 -19.22 6.93
C GLU A 217 14.71 -18.27 7.61
N ASP A 218 15.07 -16.98 7.70
CA ASP A 218 14.17 -15.97 8.28
C ASP A 218 12.93 -15.75 7.40
N SER A 219 13.07 -15.81 6.07
CA SER A 219 11.95 -15.71 5.13
C SER A 219 10.93 -16.83 5.37
N GLU A 220 11.37 -18.07 5.51
CA GLU A 220 10.48 -19.19 5.82
C GLU A 220 9.85 -19.05 7.21
N ARG A 221 10.61 -18.60 8.21
CA ARG A 221 10.12 -18.32 9.57
C ARG A 221 9.00 -17.29 9.58
N VAL A 222 9.20 -16.16 8.89
CA VAL A 222 8.21 -15.07 8.82
C VAL A 222 6.92 -15.52 8.12
N VAL A 223 7.05 -16.26 7.01
CA VAL A 223 5.88 -16.82 6.31
C VAL A 223 5.10 -17.76 7.25
N ARG A 224 5.77 -18.72 7.88
CA ARG A 224 5.11 -19.69 8.78
C ARG A 224 4.44 -19.04 9.98
N ARG A 225 5.00 -17.94 10.48
CA ARG A 225 4.48 -17.22 11.64
C ARG A 225 3.31 -16.30 11.33
N TRP A 226 3.35 -15.59 10.19
CA TRP A 226 2.50 -14.45 9.98
C TRP A 226 1.60 -14.52 8.75
N HIS A 227 1.90 -15.39 7.76
CA HIS A 227 1.11 -15.44 6.54
C HIS A 227 -0.25 -16.10 6.78
N ASP A 228 -1.32 -15.35 6.46
CA ASP A 228 -2.69 -15.85 6.47
C ASP A 228 -3.26 -15.73 5.04
N PRO A 229 -3.50 -16.83 4.31
CA PRO A 229 -4.08 -16.81 2.98
C PRO A 229 -5.59 -16.62 2.95
N SER A 230 -6.26 -16.62 4.11
CA SER A 230 -7.72 -16.62 4.20
C SER A 230 -8.36 -15.35 3.64
N HIS A 231 -9.64 -15.44 3.29
CA HIS A 231 -10.44 -14.27 2.90
C HIS A 231 -10.55 -13.30 4.08
N GLY A 232 -10.31 -12.02 3.81
CA GLY A 232 -10.30 -10.98 4.83
C GLY A 232 -9.04 -10.93 5.68
N ALA A 233 -8.03 -11.78 5.42
CA ALA A 233 -6.78 -11.82 6.18
C ALA A 233 -6.16 -10.42 6.33
N MET A 234 -5.80 -10.07 7.56
CA MET A 234 -5.16 -8.79 7.88
C MET A 234 -3.66 -8.79 7.58
N THR A 235 -3.01 -9.94 7.55
CA THR A 235 -1.58 -10.04 7.28
C THR A 235 -1.31 -11.11 6.23
N ARG A 236 -0.63 -10.71 5.15
CA ARG A 236 0.00 -11.63 4.20
C ARG A 236 1.48 -11.33 4.11
N VAL A 237 2.29 -12.32 3.78
CA VAL A 237 3.75 -12.19 3.61
C VAL A 237 4.10 -12.44 2.16
N ALA A 238 5.07 -11.69 1.64
CA ALA A 238 5.71 -11.93 0.36
C ALA A 238 7.24 -12.00 0.53
N LEU A 239 7.95 -12.71 -0.33
CA LEU A 239 9.41 -12.69 -0.36
C LEU A 239 9.88 -11.62 -1.34
N ALA A 240 10.87 -10.81 -0.92
CA ALA A 240 11.18 -9.59 -1.64
C ALA A 240 12.69 -9.23 -1.62
N PRO A 241 13.60 -10.03 -2.20
CA PRO A 241 14.95 -9.58 -2.50
C PRO A 241 14.92 -8.20 -3.16
N CYS A 242 15.76 -7.26 -2.68
CA CYS A 242 15.59 -5.84 -2.93
C CYS A 242 15.58 -5.48 -4.42
N SER A 243 16.64 -5.89 -5.14
CA SER A 243 16.79 -5.58 -6.57
C SER A 243 17.84 -6.49 -7.20
N PRO A 244 17.88 -6.64 -8.53
CA PRO A 244 18.90 -7.42 -9.22
C PRO A 244 20.35 -6.98 -8.94
N PHE A 245 20.56 -5.70 -8.55
CA PHE A 245 21.89 -5.17 -8.26
C PHE A 245 22.30 -5.25 -6.78
N SER A 246 21.39 -5.68 -5.88
CA SER A 246 21.66 -5.74 -4.44
C SER A 246 21.64 -7.16 -3.87
N VAL A 247 21.33 -8.16 -4.70
CA VAL A 247 21.30 -9.57 -4.31
C VAL A 247 21.94 -10.46 -5.39
N SER A 248 22.34 -11.69 -5.01
CA SER A 248 22.87 -12.64 -5.98
C SER A 248 21.76 -13.27 -6.84
N THR A 249 22.16 -13.79 -8.02
CA THR A 249 21.28 -14.61 -8.87
C THR A 249 20.82 -15.89 -8.16
N ARG A 250 21.65 -16.45 -7.24
CA ARG A 250 21.29 -17.60 -6.41
C ARG A 250 20.08 -17.24 -5.53
N LEU A 251 20.19 -16.15 -4.76
CA LEU A 251 19.10 -15.73 -3.85
C LEU A 251 17.82 -15.44 -4.62
N MET A 252 17.89 -14.81 -5.79
CA MET A 252 16.70 -14.58 -6.63
C MET A 252 16.00 -15.90 -6.99
N ARG A 253 16.74 -16.92 -7.45
CA ARG A 253 16.18 -18.22 -7.84
C ARG A 253 15.61 -19.00 -6.64
N GLU A 254 16.35 -19.02 -5.55
CA GLU A 254 15.93 -19.76 -4.34
C GLU A 254 14.72 -19.10 -3.68
N ALA A 255 14.66 -17.77 -3.63
CA ALA A 255 13.49 -17.04 -3.15
C ALA A 255 12.26 -17.32 -4.01
N ALA A 256 12.39 -17.35 -5.36
CA ALA A 256 11.28 -17.69 -6.25
C ALA A 256 10.77 -19.12 -6.03
N THR A 257 11.68 -20.07 -5.87
CA THR A 257 11.35 -21.47 -5.58
C THR A 257 10.67 -21.62 -4.23
N MET A 258 11.20 -20.96 -3.20
CA MET A 258 10.65 -20.98 -1.84
C MET A 258 9.27 -20.35 -1.78
N ALA A 259 9.07 -19.18 -2.40
CA ALA A 259 7.78 -18.49 -2.41
C ALA A 259 6.67 -19.38 -3.00
N ARG A 260 6.94 -20.03 -4.12
CA ARG A 260 5.99 -20.95 -4.76
C ARG A 260 5.71 -22.18 -3.91
N ARG A 261 6.74 -22.74 -3.28
CA ARG A 261 6.58 -23.86 -2.32
C ARG A 261 5.70 -23.47 -1.12
N LEU A 262 5.82 -22.22 -0.64
CA LEU A 262 5.07 -21.71 0.51
C LEU A 262 3.72 -21.09 0.15
N GLY A 263 3.41 -20.94 -1.15
CA GLY A 263 2.17 -20.33 -1.63
C GLY A 263 2.09 -18.82 -1.37
N VAL A 264 3.26 -18.12 -1.32
CA VAL A 264 3.34 -16.68 -1.14
C VAL A 264 3.83 -15.98 -2.41
N ARG A 265 3.65 -14.67 -2.49
CA ARG A 265 3.98 -13.86 -3.66
C ARG A 265 5.42 -13.35 -3.60
N LEU A 266 5.88 -12.81 -4.74
CA LEU A 266 7.21 -12.29 -4.96
C LEU A 266 7.17 -10.80 -5.33
N HIS A 267 8.09 -10.02 -4.74
CA HIS A 267 8.22 -8.59 -5.00
C HIS A 267 9.69 -8.16 -5.11
N THR A 268 10.01 -7.28 -6.06
CA THR A 268 11.34 -6.65 -6.17
C THR A 268 11.27 -5.35 -6.98
N HIS A 269 12.33 -4.54 -6.95
CA HIS A 269 12.50 -3.41 -7.87
C HIS A 269 13.03 -3.91 -9.21
N LEU A 270 12.60 -3.32 -10.31
CA LEU A 270 13.07 -3.69 -11.65
C LEU A 270 12.90 -2.54 -12.63
N ALA A 271 13.95 -2.32 -13.44
CA ALA A 271 13.93 -1.36 -14.55
C ALA A 271 13.47 0.05 -14.11
N GLU A 272 13.98 0.52 -12.97
CA GLU A 272 13.58 1.81 -12.41
C GLU A 272 14.17 2.97 -13.19
N ASN A 273 15.49 2.94 -13.46
CA ASN A 273 16.23 3.98 -14.15
C ASN A 273 17.19 3.39 -15.21
N ASP A 274 17.96 4.26 -15.87
CA ASP A 274 18.88 3.84 -16.92
C ASP A 274 20.09 3.06 -16.37
N ASP A 275 20.56 3.36 -15.15
CA ASP A 275 21.65 2.65 -14.50
C ASP A 275 21.28 1.21 -14.17
N ASP A 276 20.03 0.97 -13.72
CA ASP A 276 19.49 -0.38 -13.47
C ASP A 276 19.47 -1.21 -14.77
N VAL A 277 19.06 -0.60 -15.89
CA VAL A 277 19.10 -1.24 -17.21
C VAL A 277 20.52 -1.52 -17.65
N ALA A 278 21.44 -0.56 -17.48
CA ALA A 278 22.85 -0.72 -17.83
C ALA A 278 23.50 -1.84 -17.01
N TYR A 279 23.26 -1.85 -15.69
CA TYR A 279 23.73 -2.92 -14.81
C TYR A 279 23.27 -4.31 -15.27
N SER A 280 21.97 -4.44 -15.60
CA SER A 280 21.42 -5.72 -16.06
C SER A 280 22.10 -6.22 -17.33
N ARG A 281 22.35 -5.32 -18.29
CA ARG A 281 23.04 -5.66 -19.54
C ARG A 281 24.52 -6.00 -19.33
N GLU A 282 25.21 -5.23 -18.51
CA GLU A 282 26.64 -5.42 -18.23
C GLU A 282 26.87 -6.71 -17.42
N LYS A 283 26.11 -6.90 -16.35
CA LYS A 283 26.32 -8.00 -15.41
C LYS A 283 25.79 -9.33 -15.90
N PHE A 284 24.62 -9.31 -16.56
CA PHE A 284 23.90 -10.54 -16.95
C PHE A 284 23.83 -10.76 -18.47
N GLY A 285 24.18 -9.78 -19.28
CA GLY A 285 24.01 -9.82 -20.74
C GLY A 285 22.54 -9.79 -21.20
N MET A 286 21.63 -9.36 -20.35
CA MET A 286 20.18 -9.42 -20.52
C MET A 286 19.51 -8.07 -20.23
N THR A 287 18.35 -7.82 -20.85
CA THR A 287 17.45 -6.76 -20.37
C THR A 287 16.88 -7.12 -19.00
N PRO A 288 16.39 -6.14 -18.20
CA PRO A 288 15.78 -6.44 -16.90
C PRO A 288 14.66 -7.49 -16.96
N ALA A 289 13.81 -7.45 -18.00
CA ALA A 289 12.72 -8.42 -18.17
C ALA A 289 13.23 -9.84 -18.50
N GLU A 290 14.27 -9.95 -19.35
CA GLU A 290 14.92 -11.23 -19.67
C GLU A 290 15.61 -11.83 -18.44
N TYR A 291 16.30 -10.99 -17.66
CA TYR A 291 16.87 -11.43 -16.40
C TYR A 291 15.79 -11.93 -15.43
N ALA A 292 14.73 -11.16 -15.21
CA ALA A 292 13.60 -11.56 -14.35
C ALA A 292 13.03 -12.91 -14.78
N GLU A 293 12.81 -13.12 -16.08
CA GLU A 293 12.36 -14.41 -16.62
C GLU A 293 13.36 -15.54 -16.32
N SER A 294 14.66 -15.31 -16.51
CA SER A 294 15.72 -16.31 -16.33
C SER A 294 15.88 -16.81 -14.89
N VAL A 295 15.45 -16.02 -13.93
CA VAL A 295 15.49 -16.35 -12.49
C VAL A 295 14.13 -16.72 -11.91
N GLY A 296 13.08 -16.83 -12.76
CA GLY A 296 11.74 -17.25 -12.36
C GLY A 296 10.88 -16.14 -11.74
N TRP A 297 11.16 -14.88 -12.06
CA TRP A 297 10.48 -13.71 -11.51
C TRP A 297 9.44 -13.10 -12.46
N LEU A 298 8.80 -13.96 -13.26
CA LEU A 298 7.59 -13.64 -14.01
C LEU A 298 6.47 -14.59 -13.60
N GLY A 299 5.25 -14.10 -13.53
CA GLY A 299 4.06 -14.88 -13.16
C GLY A 299 2.98 -14.02 -12.52
N ASP A 300 1.80 -14.58 -12.37
CA ASP A 300 0.69 -13.91 -11.69
C ASP A 300 0.86 -13.84 -10.17
N ASP A 301 1.85 -14.55 -9.64
CA ASP A 301 2.35 -14.52 -8.26
C ASP A 301 3.45 -13.46 -8.03
N VAL A 302 3.83 -12.68 -9.03
CA VAL A 302 4.94 -11.72 -8.99
C VAL A 302 4.47 -10.31 -9.29
N TRP A 303 5.03 -9.32 -8.59
CA TRP A 303 4.92 -7.92 -8.99
C TRP A 303 6.25 -7.17 -8.79
N HIS A 304 6.51 -6.22 -9.67
CA HIS A 304 7.73 -5.40 -9.64
C HIS A 304 7.40 -3.94 -9.36
N ALA A 305 8.24 -3.26 -8.58
CA ALA A 305 8.15 -1.81 -8.41
C ALA A 305 8.79 -1.08 -9.60
N HIS A 306 8.26 0.10 -9.89
CA HIS A 306 8.70 1.07 -10.89
C HIS A 306 8.49 0.66 -12.34
N CYS A 307 9.30 -0.21 -12.90
CA CYS A 307 9.26 -0.66 -14.30
C CYS A 307 9.26 0.49 -15.34
N VAL A 308 9.82 1.67 -15.00
CA VAL A 308 9.80 2.88 -15.82
C VAL A 308 10.49 2.65 -17.16
N LYS A 309 11.59 1.88 -17.14
CA LYS A 309 12.44 1.57 -18.29
C LYS A 309 12.17 0.20 -18.90
N LEU A 310 11.02 -0.40 -18.58
CA LEU A 310 10.63 -1.67 -19.18
C LEU A 310 10.37 -1.48 -20.68
N ASP A 311 11.12 -2.19 -21.51
CA ASP A 311 11.04 -2.12 -22.96
C ASP A 311 9.79 -2.84 -23.53
N ALA A 312 9.50 -2.64 -24.80
CA ALA A 312 8.32 -3.22 -25.42
C ALA A 312 8.29 -4.76 -25.39
N PRO A 313 9.39 -5.49 -25.63
CA PRO A 313 9.44 -6.94 -25.39
C PRO A 313 9.18 -7.34 -23.93
N GLY A 314 9.72 -6.58 -22.96
CA GLY A 314 9.47 -6.79 -21.54
C GLY A 314 8.01 -6.59 -21.16
N ILE A 315 7.39 -5.53 -21.67
CA ILE A 315 5.93 -5.29 -21.50
C ILE A 315 5.11 -6.47 -22.03
N ALA A 316 5.45 -6.98 -23.20
CA ALA A 316 4.75 -8.14 -23.77
C ALA A 316 4.92 -9.40 -22.92
N ARG A 317 6.13 -9.68 -22.38
CA ARG A 317 6.40 -10.80 -21.46
C ARG A 317 5.58 -10.68 -20.18
N PHE A 318 5.52 -9.48 -19.58
CA PHE A 318 4.73 -9.21 -18.36
C PHE A 318 3.24 -9.42 -18.62
N GLY A 319 2.72 -8.96 -19.76
CA GLY A 319 1.34 -9.19 -20.17
C GLY A 319 1.00 -10.67 -20.31
N ALA A 320 1.86 -11.42 -21.03
CA ALA A 320 1.67 -12.86 -21.27
C ALA A 320 1.70 -13.69 -19.96
N THR A 321 2.48 -13.27 -18.98
CA THR A 321 2.63 -13.95 -17.68
C THR A 321 1.73 -13.37 -16.58
N ARG A 322 1.01 -12.29 -16.85
CA ARG A 322 0.18 -11.55 -15.88
C ARG A 322 0.97 -11.01 -14.69
N THR A 323 2.26 -10.73 -14.90
CA THR A 323 3.12 -10.11 -13.89
C THR A 323 2.63 -8.70 -13.54
N GLY A 324 2.57 -8.38 -12.25
CA GLY A 324 2.07 -7.10 -11.75
C GLY A 324 3.12 -6.00 -11.73
N ILE A 325 2.67 -4.74 -11.71
CA ILE A 325 3.51 -3.55 -11.55
C ILE A 325 2.96 -2.67 -10.44
N ALA A 326 3.84 -2.25 -9.52
CA ALA A 326 3.61 -1.15 -8.59
C ALA A 326 4.16 0.14 -9.21
N HIS A 327 3.29 1.00 -9.71
CA HIS A 327 3.69 2.29 -10.30
C HIS A 327 3.87 3.34 -9.19
N CYS A 328 5.05 3.97 -9.13
CA CYS A 328 5.45 4.92 -8.08
C CYS A 328 5.77 6.30 -8.68
N PRO A 329 4.78 7.05 -9.20
CA PRO A 329 5.02 8.25 -9.99
C PRO A 329 5.77 9.35 -9.25
N CYS A 330 5.47 9.61 -7.97
CA CYS A 330 6.16 10.65 -7.21
C CYS A 330 7.64 10.33 -7.01
N SER A 331 7.97 9.12 -6.61
CA SER A 331 9.35 8.67 -6.46
C SER A 331 10.09 8.70 -7.80
N ASN A 332 9.47 8.22 -8.87
CA ASN A 332 10.06 8.25 -10.21
C ASN A 332 10.39 9.68 -10.67
N MET A 333 9.55 10.66 -10.35
CA MET A 333 9.82 12.07 -10.62
C MET A 333 10.91 12.63 -9.71
N ARG A 334 10.84 12.30 -8.42
CA ARG A 334 11.76 12.79 -7.38
C ARG A 334 13.22 12.35 -7.65
N LEU A 335 13.40 11.11 -8.14
CA LEU A 335 14.71 10.53 -8.46
C LEU A 335 15.05 10.65 -9.96
N ALA A 336 14.26 11.40 -10.74
CA ALA A 336 14.43 11.60 -12.17
C ALA A 336 14.51 10.29 -12.98
N SER A 337 13.86 9.21 -12.52
CA SER A 337 13.85 7.90 -13.20
C SER A 337 13.17 7.95 -14.57
N GLY A 338 12.24 8.89 -14.78
CA GLY A 338 11.57 9.12 -16.05
C GLY A 338 10.05 8.96 -16.00
N ILE A 339 9.43 8.91 -17.18
CA ILE A 339 7.98 8.77 -17.34
C ILE A 339 7.66 7.31 -17.74
N ALA A 340 6.92 6.63 -16.88
CA ALA A 340 6.51 5.25 -17.11
C ALA A 340 5.57 5.12 -18.33
N PRO A 341 5.69 4.06 -19.15
CA PRO A 341 4.87 3.84 -20.35
C PRO A 341 3.48 3.28 -20.01
N THR A 342 2.76 3.92 -19.07
CA THR A 342 1.46 3.45 -18.55
C THR A 342 0.41 3.14 -19.63
N PRO A 343 0.29 3.90 -20.74
CA PRO A 343 -0.63 3.52 -21.81
C PRO A 343 -0.23 2.20 -22.50
N ALA A 344 1.06 1.91 -22.64
CA ALA A 344 1.52 0.64 -23.19
C ALA A 344 1.23 -0.52 -22.23
N TRP A 345 1.44 -0.34 -20.94
CA TRP A 345 1.06 -1.34 -19.93
C TRP A 345 -0.41 -1.68 -19.98
N ARG A 346 -1.28 -0.66 -20.04
CA ARG A 346 -2.73 -0.87 -20.12
C ARG A 346 -3.16 -1.60 -21.40
N ARG A 347 -2.59 -1.23 -22.56
CA ARG A 347 -2.85 -1.94 -23.83
C ARG A 347 -2.42 -3.40 -23.81
N ALA A 348 -1.36 -3.71 -23.09
CA ALA A 348 -0.87 -5.08 -22.91
C ALA A 348 -1.64 -5.86 -21.82
N GLY A 349 -2.61 -5.24 -21.15
CA GLY A 349 -3.43 -5.87 -20.12
C GLY A 349 -2.67 -6.17 -18.82
N LEU A 350 -1.61 -5.42 -18.51
CA LEU A 350 -0.86 -5.58 -17.28
C LEU A 350 -1.71 -5.20 -16.06
N ARG A 351 -1.50 -5.93 -14.95
CA ARG A 351 -2.02 -5.53 -13.66
C ARG A 351 -1.15 -4.40 -13.11
N VAL A 352 -1.72 -3.23 -12.92
CA VAL A 352 -1.00 -2.06 -12.41
C VAL A 352 -1.71 -1.54 -11.17
N GLY A 353 -0.97 -1.47 -10.07
CA GLY A 353 -1.35 -0.79 -8.83
C GLY A 353 -0.48 0.46 -8.63
N LEU A 354 -0.83 1.28 -7.66
CA LEU A 354 -0.04 2.42 -7.23
C LEU A 354 0.79 2.11 -6.00
N GLY A 355 2.00 2.62 -5.94
CA GLY A 355 2.88 2.59 -4.78
C GLY A 355 3.32 4.00 -4.40
N VAL A 356 3.22 4.37 -3.13
CA VAL A 356 3.75 5.66 -2.65
C VAL A 356 5.28 5.64 -2.55
N ASP A 357 5.88 4.43 -2.54
CA ASP A 357 7.30 4.22 -2.31
C ASP A 357 7.78 4.71 -0.93
N GLY A 358 9.08 4.74 -0.67
CA GLY A 358 9.64 5.21 0.57
C GLY A 358 9.46 6.71 0.80
N SER A 359 9.22 7.10 2.05
CA SER A 359 9.10 8.51 2.41
C SER A 359 10.42 9.29 2.33
N ALA A 360 11.51 8.69 1.88
CA ALA A 360 12.75 9.38 1.56
C ALA A 360 12.87 9.73 0.07
N SER A 361 12.03 9.15 -0.79
CA SER A 361 11.96 9.42 -2.23
C SER A 361 10.62 10.02 -2.67
N ASN A 362 9.59 9.99 -1.83
CA ASN A 362 8.29 10.65 -2.07
C ASN A 362 8.03 11.79 -1.06
N ASP A 363 8.60 11.69 0.13
CA ASP A 363 8.43 12.61 1.26
C ASP A 363 6.98 12.66 1.83
N GLY A 364 6.05 11.86 1.30
CA GLY A 364 4.65 11.72 1.74
C GLY A 364 4.10 10.33 1.49
N ALA A 365 2.90 10.05 2.03
CA ALA A 365 2.21 8.77 1.85
C ALA A 365 0.70 8.98 1.58
N HIS A 366 0.37 9.82 0.58
CA HIS A 366 -1.01 10.14 0.24
C HIS A 366 -1.41 9.49 -1.09
N LEU A 367 -2.15 8.36 -1.03
CA LEU A 367 -2.38 7.53 -2.21
C LEU A 367 -3.28 8.19 -3.28
N LEU A 368 -4.24 9.07 -2.92
CA LEU A 368 -4.94 9.89 -3.92
C LEU A 368 -3.98 10.90 -4.59
N GLY A 369 -2.97 11.37 -3.86
CA GLY A 369 -1.90 12.19 -4.42
C GLY A 369 -1.11 11.43 -5.47
N GLU A 370 -0.75 10.17 -5.19
CA GLU A 370 -0.11 9.28 -6.16
C GLU A 370 -0.99 9.07 -7.41
N ALA A 371 -2.28 8.79 -7.22
CA ALA A 371 -3.22 8.61 -8.33
C ALA A 371 -3.30 9.87 -9.22
N ARG A 372 -3.32 11.06 -8.59
CA ARG A 372 -3.25 12.34 -9.31
C ARG A 372 -1.95 12.49 -10.11
N GLN A 373 -0.81 12.19 -9.51
CA GLN A 373 0.49 12.30 -10.17
C GLN A 373 0.65 11.26 -11.29
N ALA A 374 0.18 10.03 -11.09
CA ALA A 374 0.13 9.02 -12.16
C ALA A 374 -0.65 9.53 -13.38
N MET A 375 -1.83 10.13 -13.14
CA MET A 375 -2.66 10.71 -14.21
C MET A 375 -1.95 11.87 -14.92
N LEU A 376 -1.40 12.83 -14.18
CA LEU A 376 -0.77 14.02 -14.76
C LEU A 376 0.52 13.68 -15.50
N LEU A 377 1.36 12.82 -14.93
CA LEU A 377 2.63 12.41 -15.54
C LEU A 377 2.40 11.61 -16.83
N ALA A 378 1.43 10.70 -16.84
CA ALA A 378 1.04 9.99 -18.06
C ALA A 378 0.58 10.96 -19.15
N ARG A 379 -0.16 12.00 -18.80
CA ARG A 379 -0.63 13.02 -19.78
C ARG A 379 0.52 13.85 -20.34
N VAL A 380 1.49 14.23 -19.52
CA VAL A 380 2.70 14.96 -19.97
C VAL A 380 3.49 14.09 -20.96
N GLY A 381 3.67 12.82 -20.67
CA GLY A 381 4.46 11.91 -21.51
C GLY A 381 3.75 11.41 -22.76
N HIS A 382 2.41 11.28 -22.73
CA HIS A 382 1.69 10.48 -23.72
C HIS A 382 0.40 11.14 -24.25
N GLY A 383 0.11 12.40 -23.86
CA GLY A 383 -1.06 13.17 -24.31
C GLY A 383 -2.24 13.17 -23.32
N PRO A 384 -3.20 14.09 -23.49
CA PRO A 384 -4.23 14.42 -22.49
C PRO A 384 -5.21 13.27 -22.19
N ALA A 385 -5.33 12.29 -23.06
CA ALA A 385 -6.20 11.13 -22.89
C ALA A 385 -5.46 9.87 -22.39
N ALA A 386 -4.16 9.96 -22.08
CA ALA A 386 -3.31 8.82 -21.76
C ALA A 386 -3.77 8.04 -20.50
N LEU A 387 -4.25 8.75 -19.48
CA LEU A 387 -4.81 8.18 -18.27
C LEU A 387 -5.96 9.07 -17.77
N ARG A 388 -7.15 8.50 -17.63
CA ARG A 388 -8.32 9.20 -17.08
C ARG A 388 -8.30 9.16 -15.56
N ALA A 389 -9.05 10.05 -14.90
CA ALA A 389 -9.17 10.06 -13.44
C ALA A 389 -9.66 8.71 -12.88
N ARG A 390 -10.68 8.13 -13.52
CA ARG A 390 -11.22 6.82 -13.11
C ARG A 390 -10.22 5.68 -13.30
N ASP A 391 -9.39 5.73 -14.34
CA ASP A 391 -8.33 4.73 -14.55
C ASP A 391 -7.27 4.81 -13.43
N ALA A 392 -6.90 6.01 -12.99
CA ALA A 392 -5.95 6.19 -11.89
C ALA A 392 -6.55 5.79 -10.53
N LEU A 393 -7.85 6.02 -10.31
CA LEU A 393 -8.55 5.54 -9.13
C LEU A 393 -8.70 4.01 -9.12
N GLU A 394 -8.92 3.39 -10.28
CA GLU A 394 -8.90 1.93 -10.44
C GLU A 394 -7.54 1.35 -10.06
N MET A 395 -6.41 1.97 -10.51
CA MET A 395 -5.07 1.55 -10.10
C MET A 395 -4.86 1.66 -8.58
N ALA A 396 -5.47 2.65 -7.94
CA ALA A 396 -5.40 2.86 -6.48
C ALA A 396 -6.34 1.91 -5.68
N THR A 397 -7.18 1.12 -6.32
CA THR A 397 -8.18 0.26 -5.68
C THR A 397 -8.12 -1.16 -6.23
N LEU A 398 -8.96 -1.50 -7.21
CA LEU A 398 -9.06 -2.83 -7.82
C LEU A 398 -7.74 -3.28 -8.47
N GLY A 399 -7.04 -2.37 -9.16
CA GLY A 399 -5.72 -2.63 -9.76
C GLY A 399 -4.68 -3.00 -8.69
N GLY A 400 -4.62 -2.23 -7.59
CA GLY A 400 -3.76 -2.53 -6.45
C GLY A 400 -4.08 -3.88 -5.81
N ALA A 401 -5.36 -4.20 -5.61
CA ALA A 401 -5.80 -5.49 -5.10
C ALA A 401 -5.34 -6.64 -6.02
N ALA A 402 -5.52 -6.49 -7.33
CA ALA A 402 -5.09 -7.49 -8.32
C ALA A 402 -3.57 -7.70 -8.32
N VAL A 403 -2.78 -6.63 -8.16
CA VAL A 403 -1.31 -6.68 -8.02
C VAL A 403 -0.91 -7.47 -6.76
N LEU A 404 -1.58 -7.23 -5.64
CA LEU A 404 -1.33 -7.96 -4.38
C LEU A 404 -1.95 -9.36 -4.34
N GLY A 405 -2.61 -9.81 -5.42
CA GLY A 405 -3.28 -11.12 -5.48
C GLY A 405 -4.45 -11.22 -4.50
N ARG A 406 -5.21 -10.13 -4.35
CA ARG A 406 -6.41 -10.04 -3.52
C ARG A 406 -7.64 -9.93 -4.41
N ASP A 407 -8.59 -10.83 -4.21
CA ASP A 407 -9.91 -10.86 -4.86
C ASP A 407 -11.05 -10.50 -3.90
N ASP A 408 -10.70 -10.22 -2.66
CA ASP A 408 -11.60 -9.97 -1.54
C ASP A 408 -11.69 -8.48 -1.15
N ILE A 409 -10.86 -7.61 -1.73
CA ILE A 409 -10.81 -6.15 -1.51
C ILE A 409 -10.75 -5.38 -2.84
N GLY A 410 -10.80 -4.05 -2.77
CA GLY A 410 -10.64 -3.16 -3.93
C GLY A 410 -11.95 -2.87 -4.68
N ALA A 411 -13.07 -3.47 -4.28
CA ALA A 411 -14.39 -3.18 -4.79
C ALA A 411 -15.43 -3.15 -3.65
N LEU A 412 -16.54 -2.45 -3.84
CA LEU A 412 -17.69 -2.42 -2.93
C LEU A 412 -18.82 -3.25 -3.54
N ALA A 413 -18.80 -4.54 -3.24
CA ALA A 413 -19.83 -5.49 -3.69
C ALA A 413 -20.17 -6.48 -2.57
N PRO A 414 -21.38 -7.05 -2.55
CA PRO A 414 -21.75 -8.05 -1.55
C PRO A 414 -20.74 -9.21 -1.48
N GLY A 415 -20.34 -9.58 -0.27
CA GLY A 415 -19.35 -10.63 0.01
C GLY A 415 -17.89 -10.13 0.09
N MET A 416 -17.56 -8.97 -0.48
CA MET A 416 -16.24 -8.35 -0.36
C MET A 416 -16.00 -7.92 1.09
N VAL A 417 -14.74 -7.80 1.47
CA VAL A 417 -14.34 -7.22 2.76
C VAL A 417 -14.77 -5.76 2.83
N ALA A 418 -15.27 -5.33 3.97
CA ALA A 418 -15.71 -3.95 4.19
C ALA A 418 -14.53 -3.01 4.43
N ASP A 419 -13.71 -2.85 3.40
CA ASP A 419 -12.64 -1.87 3.30
C ASP A 419 -13.13 -0.71 2.42
N LEU A 420 -13.31 0.48 3.02
CA LEU A 420 -13.82 1.66 2.33
C LEU A 420 -13.25 2.97 2.88
N ALA A 421 -13.26 3.99 2.04
CA ALA A 421 -12.90 5.35 2.39
C ALA A 421 -14.03 6.32 2.02
N VAL A 422 -14.26 7.32 2.89
CA VAL A 422 -15.27 8.36 2.71
C VAL A 422 -14.54 9.69 2.59
N PHE A 423 -14.69 10.38 1.47
CA PHE A 423 -14.06 11.65 1.17
C PHE A 423 -15.10 12.76 1.15
N ASP A 424 -14.94 13.75 2.02
CA ASP A 424 -15.78 14.95 2.03
C ASP A 424 -15.44 15.83 0.82
N THR A 425 -16.43 16.11 -0.02
CA THR A 425 -16.31 16.94 -1.23
C THR A 425 -17.06 18.26 -1.10
N GLY A 426 -17.50 18.61 0.10
CA GLY A 426 -18.15 19.88 0.39
C GLY A 426 -17.19 21.07 0.63
N GLY A 427 -15.87 20.83 0.64
CA GLY A 427 -14.86 21.85 0.87
C GLY A 427 -14.68 22.83 -0.28
N LEU A 428 -13.96 23.93 -0.01
CA LEU A 428 -13.66 24.97 -0.99
C LEU A 428 -12.92 24.45 -2.23
N GLU A 429 -12.01 23.48 -2.03
CA GLU A 429 -11.23 22.83 -3.08
C GLU A 429 -12.09 22.03 -4.07
N HIS A 430 -13.29 21.65 -3.68
CA HIS A 430 -14.26 20.96 -4.53
C HIS A 430 -15.42 21.85 -4.99
N ALA A 431 -15.51 23.08 -4.53
CA ALA A 431 -16.56 24.01 -4.94
C ALA A 431 -16.48 24.28 -6.45
N GLY A 432 -17.53 23.93 -7.19
CA GLY A 432 -17.57 24.04 -8.66
C GLY A 432 -17.08 22.80 -9.40
N VAL A 433 -16.78 21.69 -8.73
CA VAL A 433 -16.53 20.39 -9.37
C VAL A 433 -17.83 19.84 -9.95
N HIS A 434 -17.84 19.51 -11.26
CA HIS A 434 -19.01 18.96 -11.95
C HIS A 434 -19.08 17.43 -11.91
N ASP A 435 -17.94 16.75 -11.72
CA ASP A 435 -17.81 15.30 -11.60
C ASP A 435 -17.08 14.98 -10.29
N ALA A 436 -17.83 14.62 -9.26
CA ALA A 436 -17.30 14.40 -7.91
C ALA A 436 -16.20 13.32 -7.85
N VAL A 437 -16.32 12.26 -8.67
CA VAL A 437 -15.32 11.18 -8.73
C VAL A 437 -14.02 11.68 -9.38
N ALA A 438 -14.13 12.35 -10.51
CA ALA A 438 -12.96 12.96 -11.16
C ALA A 438 -12.36 14.06 -10.28
N GLY A 439 -13.18 14.78 -9.53
CA GLY A 439 -12.78 15.83 -8.59
C GLY A 439 -11.80 15.35 -7.52
N LEU A 440 -11.93 14.10 -7.05
CA LEU A 440 -10.96 13.52 -6.10
C LEU A 440 -9.51 13.55 -6.61
N LEU A 441 -9.31 13.54 -7.94
CA LEU A 441 -7.99 13.51 -8.56
C LEU A 441 -7.61 14.84 -9.23
N PHE A 442 -8.57 15.58 -9.78
CA PHE A 442 -8.26 16.86 -10.44
C PHE A 442 -8.12 18.01 -9.44
N ALA A 443 -8.90 18.00 -8.37
CA ALA A 443 -8.75 18.96 -7.28
C ALA A 443 -7.58 18.59 -6.36
N SER A 444 -7.36 19.36 -5.30
CA SER A 444 -6.34 19.02 -4.30
C SER A 444 -6.72 17.71 -3.59
N PRO A 445 -5.76 16.80 -3.39
CA PRO A 445 -6.02 15.57 -2.66
C PRO A 445 -6.49 15.89 -1.23
N VAL A 446 -7.63 15.30 -0.84
CA VAL A 446 -8.22 15.46 0.49
C VAL A 446 -7.98 14.22 1.34
N ARG A 447 -7.88 14.42 2.65
CA ARG A 447 -7.85 13.32 3.61
C ARG A 447 -9.22 12.66 3.69
N ALA A 448 -9.22 11.36 3.96
CA ALA A 448 -10.47 10.66 4.22
C ALA A 448 -11.11 11.19 5.51
N ARG A 449 -12.42 11.47 5.45
CA ARG A 449 -13.23 11.75 6.63
C ARG A 449 -13.40 10.49 7.46
N PHE A 450 -13.64 9.36 6.80
CA PHE A 450 -13.62 8.04 7.43
C PHE A 450 -12.81 7.05 6.62
N THR A 451 -12.06 6.20 7.31
CA THR A 451 -11.41 5.02 6.74
C THR A 451 -11.85 3.81 7.54
N VAL A 452 -12.33 2.80 6.84
CA VAL A 452 -12.85 1.56 7.42
C VAL A 452 -12.05 0.38 6.88
N VAL A 453 -11.52 -0.44 7.78
CA VAL A 453 -10.76 -1.66 7.47
C VAL A 453 -11.47 -2.86 8.10
N GLY A 454 -11.92 -3.80 7.29
CA GLY A 454 -12.66 -4.97 7.76
C GLY A 454 -13.90 -4.60 8.58
N GLY A 455 -14.61 -3.54 8.20
CA GLY A 455 -15.78 -3.02 8.92
C GLY A 455 -15.47 -2.22 10.19
N ARG A 456 -14.20 -2.08 10.57
CA ARG A 456 -13.73 -1.27 11.72
C ARG A 456 -13.35 0.13 11.27
N VAL A 457 -13.93 1.15 11.90
CA VAL A 457 -13.56 2.55 11.68
C VAL A 457 -12.19 2.82 12.32
N VAL A 458 -11.16 3.08 11.51
CA VAL A 458 -9.79 3.40 11.94
C VAL A 458 -9.46 4.88 11.81
N VAL A 459 -10.16 5.59 10.90
CA VAL A 459 -10.18 7.06 10.84
C VAL A 459 -11.64 7.50 11.04
N ASP A 460 -11.88 8.36 12.02
CA ASP A 460 -13.20 8.87 12.41
C ASP A 460 -13.16 10.40 12.38
N GLU A 461 -13.97 11.02 11.52
CA GLU A 461 -14.00 12.47 11.28
C GLU A 461 -12.59 13.05 11.04
N GLY A 462 -11.83 12.41 10.15
CA GLY A 462 -10.48 12.83 9.76
C GLY A 462 -9.38 12.59 10.81
N ARG A 463 -9.70 11.87 11.90
CA ARG A 463 -8.76 11.59 12.99
C ARG A 463 -8.53 10.10 13.15
N LEU A 464 -7.28 9.71 13.36
CA LEU A 464 -6.96 8.32 13.71
C LEU A 464 -7.64 7.94 15.04
N ALA A 465 -8.37 6.83 15.02
CA ALA A 465 -9.06 6.29 16.19
C ALA A 465 -8.20 5.29 16.99
N THR A 466 -7.09 4.84 16.39
CA THR A 466 -6.26 3.74 16.92
C THR A 466 -4.91 4.18 17.46
N VAL A 467 -4.53 5.44 17.25
CA VAL A 467 -3.21 6.00 17.61
C VAL A 467 -3.34 7.39 18.19
N ASP A 468 -2.57 7.69 19.23
CA ASP A 468 -2.33 9.07 19.68
C ASP A 468 -1.28 9.72 18.76
N VAL A 469 -1.77 10.57 17.86
CA VAL A 469 -0.92 11.26 16.87
C VAL A 469 0.12 12.17 17.54
N ARG A 470 -0.19 12.78 18.70
CA ARG A 470 0.75 13.66 19.41
C ARG A 470 1.92 12.84 19.98
N ASP A 471 1.63 11.71 20.60
CA ASP A 471 2.65 10.81 21.11
C ASP A 471 3.49 10.24 19.97
N LEU A 472 2.85 9.74 18.91
CA LEU A 472 3.55 9.21 17.74
C LEU A 472 4.49 10.24 17.11
N THR A 473 4.02 11.49 16.93
CA THR A 473 4.85 12.58 16.38
C THR A 473 6.03 12.91 17.31
N ARG A 474 5.83 12.86 18.63
CA ARG A 474 6.90 13.06 19.61
C ARG A 474 7.98 11.99 19.50
N ARG A 475 7.57 10.71 19.43
CA ARG A 475 8.49 9.55 19.28
C ARG A 475 9.27 9.64 17.96
N GLN A 476 8.60 9.96 16.86
CA GLN A 476 9.24 10.13 15.56
C GLN A 476 10.31 11.24 15.60
N ARG A 477 10.00 12.42 16.16
CA ARG A 477 10.95 13.51 16.30
C ARG A 477 12.14 13.14 17.18
N ALA A 478 11.93 12.42 18.27
CA ALA A 478 13.01 11.94 19.13
C ALA A 478 13.96 11.00 18.36
N SER A 479 13.41 10.10 17.53
CA SER A 479 14.21 9.21 16.68
C SER A 479 15.02 9.99 15.64
N VAL A 480 14.43 11.00 15.00
CA VAL A 480 15.16 11.87 14.03
C VAL A 480 16.33 12.60 14.72
N VAL A 481 16.11 13.15 15.92
CA VAL A 481 17.18 13.82 16.70
C VAL A 481 18.28 12.82 17.06
N ALA A 482 17.95 11.62 17.51
CA ALA A 482 18.93 10.59 17.82
C ALA A 482 19.77 10.19 16.61
N LEU A 483 19.17 10.10 15.41
CA LEU A 483 19.89 9.81 14.16
C LEU A 483 20.83 10.95 13.74
N ALA A 484 20.46 12.19 14.02
CA ALA A 484 21.30 13.35 13.67
C ALA A 484 22.49 13.56 14.62
N ALA A 485 22.42 13.02 15.84
CA ALA A 485 23.47 13.14 16.85
C ALA A 485 24.62 12.13 16.72
N GLY A 486 24.47 11.09 15.96
CA GLY A 486 25.46 10.04 15.66
C GLY A 486 25.83 9.99 14.20
#